data_3782e72eb8a2d914d85fe6f0d8e6709d
#
_entry.id   3782e72eb8a2d914d85fe6f0d8e6709d
#
_cell.length_a   1.000
_cell.length_b   1.000
_cell.length_c   1.000
_cell.angle_alpha   90.00
_cell.angle_beta   90.00
_cell.angle_gamma   90.00
#
_symmetry.space_group_name_H-M   'P 1'
#
loop_
_entity.id
_entity.type
_entity.pdbx_description
1 polymer ?
#
loop_
_entity_poly.entity_id
_entity_poly.type
_entity_poly.pdbx_seq_one_letter_code
_entity_poly.pdbx_strand_id
1 'polypeptide(L)'
;MDKNHIENYIIINNIDITSLSSMQLITIIMEQVETIKDLKGNDKKNFVINLLKEIINNDDNIFIKSNNLNLIVNINQLLDSNIISDIIDTIILCVDGVVKINNKIKSNCCFPTKSKKV
;
A
#
# COMPACT_ATOMS: atom_id res chain seq x y z
N MET A 1 13.94 -1.98 6.95
CA MET A 1 13.10 -1.99 5.73
C MET A 1 13.22 -0.65 5.01
N ASP A 2 13.45 -0.68 3.72
CA ASP A 2 13.60 0.51 2.91
C ASP A 2 12.95 0.29 1.54
N LYS A 3 13.13 1.26 0.62
CA LYS A 3 12.52 1.15 -0.70
C LYS A 3 13.01 -0.08 -1.46
N ASN A 4 14.26 -0.49 -1.26
CA ASN A 4 14.81 -1.66 -1.95
C ASN A 4 14.09 -2.94 -1.54
N HIS A 5 13.73 -3.04 -0.27
CA HIS A 5 12.97 -4.19 0.22
C HIS A 5 11.62 -4.28 -0.51
N ILE A 6 10.93 -3.16 -0.65
CA ILE A 6 9.63 -3.14 -1.32
C ILE A 6 9.78 -3.44 -2.81
N GLU A 7 10.76 -2.84 -3.46
CA GLU A 7 10.99 -3.08 -4.88
C GLU A 7 11.33 -4.55 -5.14
N ASN A 8 12.17 -5.14 -4.31
CA ASN A 8 12.52 -6.54 -4.43
C ASN A 8 11.32 -7.46 -4.23
N TYR A 9 10.47 -7.13 -3.26
CA TYR A 9 9.25 -7.89 -3.02
C TYR A 9 8.37 -7.92 -4.28
N ILE A 10 8.20 -6.77 -4.89
CA ILE A 10 7.37 -6.64 -6.10
C ILE A 10 7.96 -7.48 -7.24
N ILE A 11 9.27 -7.41 -7.43
CA ILE A 11 9.96 -8.12 -8.49
C ILE A 11 9.90 -9.63 -8.25
N ILE A 12 10.22 -10.07 -7.05
CA ILE A 12 10.27 -11.49 -6.72
C ILE A 12 8.90 -12.15 -6.86
N ASN A 13 7.84 -11.42 -6.53
CA ASN A 13 6.48 -11.93 -6.61
C ASN A 13 5.83 -11.74 -7.98
N ASN A 14 6.59 -11.27 -8.96
CA ASN A 14 6.11 -11.08 -10.33
C ASN A 14 4.88 -10.18 -10.41
N ILE A 15 4.82 -9.17 -9.56
CA ILE A 15 3.72 -8.21 -9.58
C ILE A 15 3.93 -7.30 -10.79
N ASP A 16 2.85 -7.04 -11.52
CA ASP A 16 2.93 -6.20 -12.72
C ASP A 16 3.14 -4.75 -12.34
N ILE A 17 4.37 -4.27 -12.51
CA ILE A 17 4.77 -2.93 -12.12
C ILE A 17 4.06 -1.88 -12.98
N THR A 18 3.83 -2.19 -14.26
CA THR A 18 3.27 -1.22 -15.20
C THR A 18 1.82 -0.88 -14.92
N SER A 19 1.09 -1.77 -14.27
CA SER A 19 -0.33 -1.56 -13.96
C SER A 19 -0.62 -1.45 -12.47
N LEU A 20 0.41 -1.39 -11.64
CA LEU A 20 0.23 -1.29 -10.20
C LEU A 20 -0.46 0.02 -9.83
N SER A 21 -1.52 -0.06 -9.03
CA SER A 21 -2.23 1.12 -8.56
C SER A 21 -1.68 1.64 -7.24
N SER A 22 -2.04 2.87 -6.88
CA SER A 22 -1.65 3.45 -5.59
C SER A 22 -2.13 2.59 -4.44
N MET A 23 -3.38 2.12 -4.49
CA MET A 23 -3.93 1.29 -3.42
C MET A 23 -3.18 -0.02 -3.29
N GLN A 24 -2.82 -0.63 -4.41
CA GLN A 24 -2.04 -1.86 -4.38
C GLN A 24 -0.67 -1.64 -3.75
N LEU A 25 0.00 -0.56 -4.12
CA LEU A 25 1.31 -0.26 -3.53
C LEU A 25 1.21 -0.02 -2.04
N ILE A 26 0.25 0.79 -1.62
CA ILE A 26 0.04 1.07 -0.20
C ILE A 26 -0.21 -0.24 0.56
N THR A 27 -1.05 -1.10 0.02
CA THR A 27 -1.38 -2.38 0.65
C THR A 27 -0.15 -3.27 0.76
N ILE A 28 0.65 -3.35 -0.30
CA ILE A 28 1.89 -4.13 -0.28
C ILE A 28 2.81 -3.63 0.83
N ILE A 29 3.00 -2.32 0.92
CA ILE A 29 3.87 -1.74 1.94
C ILE A 29 3.34 -2.06 3.33
N MET A 30 2.03 -1.93 3.53
CA MET A 30 1.43 -2.21 4.82
C MET A 30 1.61 -3.67 5.22
N GLU A 31 1.45 -4.59 4.28
CA GLU A 31 1.67 -6.01 4.56
C GLU A 31 3.11 -6.27 5.00
N GLN A 32 4.06 -5.62 4.35
CA GLN A 32 5.45 -5.79 4.72
C GLN A 32 5.76 -5.15 6.07
N VAL A 33 5.20 -3.99 6.34
CA VAL A 33 5.41 -3.30 7.62
C VAL A 33 4.83 -4.10 8.78
N GLU A 34 3.75 -4.87 8.56
CA GLU A 34 3.18 -5.72 9.59
C GLU A 34 4.14 -6.80 10.08
N THR A 35 5.16 -7.12 9.30
CA THR A 35 6.18 -8.08 9.73
C THR A 35 7.15 -7.49 10.76
N ILE A 36 7.13 -6.18 10.97
CA ILE A 36 8.01 -5.51 11.95
C ILE A 36 7.32 -5.55 13.31
N LYS A 37 7.85 -6.35 14.20
CA LYS A 37 7.15 -6.65 15.47
C LYS A 37 7.10 -5.49 16.46
N ASP A 38 8.07 -4.61 16.40
CA ASP A 38 8.19 -3.55 17.39
C ASP A 38 7.43 -2.27 17.05
N LEU A 39 6.85 -2.20 15.86
CA LEU A 39 6.08 -1.05 15.45
C LEU A 39 4.62 -1.20 15.83
N LYS A 40 4.01 -0.12 16.31
CA LYS A 40 2.62 -0.11 16.74
C LYS A 40 1.89 1.08 16.13
N GLY A 41 0.61 0.89 15.91
CA GLY A 41 -0.35 1.94 15.57
C GLY A 41 0.19 3.08 14.72
N ASN A 42 0.33 4.24 15.34
CA ASN A 42 0.79 5.43 14.64
C ASN A 42 2.21 5.31 14.09
N ASP A 43 3.05 4.55 14.75
CA ASP A 43 4.42 4.33 14.27
C ASP A 43 4.41 3.56 12.97
N LYS A 44 3.54 2.56 12.84
CA LYS A 44 3.38 1.83 11.58
C LYS A 44 2.90 2.75 10.48
N LYS A 45 1.89 3.57 10.78
CA LYS A 45 1.34 4.51 9.80
C LYS A 45 2.42 5.46 9.32
N ASN A 46 3.17 6.06 10.24
CA ASN A 46 4.24 6.98 9.89
C ASN A 46 5.32 6.30 9.08
N PHE A 47 5.64 5.05 9.42
CA PHE A 47 6.62 4.27 8.68
C PHE A 47 6.18 4.08 7.24
N VAL A 48 4.91 3.70 7.02
CA VAL A 48 4.35 3.52 5.68
C VAL A 48 4.43 4.82 4.87
N ILE A 49 4.02 5.92 5.48
CA ILE A 49 4.03 7.24 4.81
C ILE A 49 5.46 7.63 4.43
N ASN A 50 6.40 7.47 5.34
CA ASN A 50 7.78 7.81 5.07
C ASN A 50 8.38 6.93 3.98
N LEU A 51 8.03 5.66 3.97
CA LEU A 51 8.51 4.74 2.97
C LEU A 51 7.94 5.06 1.58
N LEU A 52 6.67 5.45 1.52
CA LEU A 52 6.07 5.92 0.28
C LEU A 52 6.79 7.15 -0.26
N LYS A 53 7.09 8.11 0.62
CA LYS A 53 7.82 9.30 0.24
C LYS A 53 9.21 8.94 -0.30
N GLU A 54 9.89 8.04 0.36
CA GLU A 54 11.21 7.60 -0.06
C GLU A 54 11.17 6.98 -1.45
N ILE A 55 10.19 6.09 -1.70
CA ILE A 55 10.05 5.43 -2.99
C ILE A 55 9.76 6.45 -4.10
N ILE A 56 8.78 7.31 -3.87
CA ILE A 56 8.29 8.20 -4.91
C ILE A 56 9.30 9.31 -5.24
N ASN A 57 10.03 9.77 -4.24
CA ASN A 57 10.98 10.86 -4.43
C ASN A 57 12.34 10.41 -4.95
N ASN A 58 12.52 9.12 -5.13
CA ASN A 58 13.77 8.58 -5.65
C ASN A 58 13.67 8.45 -7.16
N ASP A 59 14.58 9.12 -7.89
CA ASP A 59 14.57 9.13 -9.35
C ASP A 59 14.86 7.77 -9.96
N ASP A 60 15.39 6.85 -9.17
CA ASP A 60 15.76 5.50 -9.60
C ASP A 60 14.70 4.46 -9.31
N ASN A 61 13.48 4.87 -8.92
CA ASN A 61 12.48 3.87 -8.54
C ASN A 61 11.98 3.07 -9.75
N ILE A 62 11.54 1.85 -9.47
CA ILE A 62 11.13 0.91 -10.52
C ILE A 62 9.88 1.38 -11.28
N PHE A 63 9.09 2.26 -10.69
CA PHE A 63 7.87 2.75 -11.33
C PHE A 63 8.21 3.73 -12.46
N ILE A 64 9.22 4.57 -12.27
CA ILE A 64 9.73 5.44 -13.33
C ILE A 64 10.33 4.57 -14.44
N LYS A 65 11.15 3.61 -14.07
CA LYS A 65 11.81 2.72 -15.03
C LYS A 65 10.80 1.91 -15.84
N SER A 66 9.68 1.56 -15.24
CA SER A 66 8.61 0.81 -15.91
C SER A 66 7.57 1.71 -16.54
N ASN A 67 7.79 3.00 -16.53
CA ASN A 67 6.91 4.00 -17.14
C ASN A 67 5.51 4.04 -16.51
N ASN A 68 5.40 3.69 -15.24
CA ASN A 68 4.14 3.81 -14.50
C ASN A 68 4.08 5.16 -13.81
N LEU A 69 3.97 6.22 -14.59
CA LEU A 69 3.96 7.59 -14.09
C LEU A 69 2.66 7.94 -13.38
N ASN A 70 1.56 7.27 -13.75
CA ASN A 70 0.27 7.48 -13.10
C ASN A 70 0.34 7.13 -11.61
N LEU A 71 1.01 6.06 -11.27
CA LEU A 71 1.19 5.68 -9.87
C LEU A 71 1.89 6.78 -9.09
N ILE A 72 2.97 7.32 -9.67
CA ILE A 72 3.76 8.36 -9.01
C ILE A 72 2.93 9.62 -8.80
N VAL A 73 2.21 10.04 -9.83
CA VAL A 73 1.34 11.22 -9.74
C VAL A 73 0.27 11.01 -8.67
N ASN A 74 -0.37 9.86 -8.67
CA ASN A 74 -1.45 9.56 -7.73
C ASN A 74 -0.95 9.53 -6.29
N ILE A 75 0.20 8.89 -6.04
CA ILE A 75 0.76 8.85 -4.70
C ILE A 75 1.14 10.25 -4.23
N ASN A 76 1.75 11.05 -5.10
CA ASN A 76 2.08 12.44 -4.75
C ASN A 76 0.85 13.24 -4.37
N GLN A 77 -0.24 13.08 -5.10
CA GLN A 77 -1.50 13.77 -4.78
C GLN A 77 -2.04 13.34 -3.42
N LEU A 78 -1.98 12.05 -3.12
CA LEU A 78 -2.44 11.54 -1.83
C LEU A 78 -1.58 12.06 -0.68
N LEU A 79 -0.28 12.16 -0.88
CA LEU A 79 0.63 12.68 0.13
C LEU A 79 0.41 14.18 0.34
N ASP A 80 0.25 14.94 -0.73
CA ASP A 80 0.08 16.40 -0.66
C ASP A 80 -1.23 16.79 0.01
N SER A 81 -2.28 16.00 -0.20
CA SER A 81 -3.60 16.31 0.35
C SER A 81 -3.81 15.73 1.76
N ASN A 82 -2.84 15.00 2.28
CA ASN A 82 -2.93 14.31 3.58
C ASN A 82 -4.05 13.25 3.65
N ILE A 83 -4.55 12.82 2.51
CA ILE A 83 -5.56 11.75 2.45
C ILE A 83 -4.93 10.40 2.74
N ILE A 84 -3.63 10.27 2.54
CA ILE A 84 -2.92 9.00 2.69
C ILE A 84 -3.12 8.40 4.08
N SER A 85 -3.16 9.24 5.12
CA SER A 85 -3.38 8.77 6.49
C SER A 85 -4.75 8.10 6.63
N ASP A 86 -5.78 8.69 6.04
CA ASP A 86 -7.14 8.14 6.10
C ASP A 86 -7.23 6.84 5.31
N ILE A 87 -6.53 6.75 4.19
CA ILE A 87 -6.49 5.52 3.40
C ILE A 87 -5.86 4.40 4.21
N ILE A 88 -4.76 4.68 4.88
CA ILE A 88 -4.09 3.68 5.72
C ILE A 88 -5.02 3.21 6.83
N ASP A 89 -5.70 4.15 7.50
CA ASP A 89 -6.65 3.81 8.55
C ASP A 89 -7.77 2.91 8.03
N THR A 90 -8.26 3.20 6.84
CA THR A 90 -9.30 2.39 6.23
C THR A 90 -8.83 0.98 5.95
N ILE A 91 -7.62 0.83 5.43
CA ILE A 91 -7.06 -0.48 5.16
C ILE A 91 -6.89 -1.28 6.45
N ILE A 92 -6.41 -0.63 7.52
CA ILE A 92 -6.27 -1.27 8.81
C ILE A 92 -7.62 -1.78 9.32
N LEU A 93 -8.66 -0.96 9.20
CA LEU A 93 -10.00 -1.37 9.59
C LEU A 93 -10.45 -2.60 8.85
N CYS A 94 -10.21 -2.65 7.55
CA CYS A 94 -10.58 -3.81 6.75
C CYS A 94 -9.86 -5.06 7.21
N VAL A 95 -8.56 -4.95 7.43
CA VAL A 95 -7.75 -6.12 7.80
C VAL A 95 -8.04 -6.59 9.21
N ASP A 96 -8.08 -5.65 10.18
CA ASP A 96 -8.14 -6.01 11.60
C ASP A 96 -9.56 -6.15 12.11
N GLY A 97 -10.50 -5.45 11.53
CA GLY A 97 -11.87 -5.41 12.01
C GLY A 97 -12.83 -6.11 11.07
N VAL A 98 -13.05 -5.49 9.92
CA VAL A 98 -14.09 -5.95 8.99
C VAL A 98 -13.75 -7.30 8.39
N VAL A 99 -12.50 -7.51 7.99
CA VAL A 99 -12.10 -8.78 7.39
C VAL A 99 -12.31 -9.94 8.36
N LYS A 100 -11.94 -9.74 9.61
CA LYS A 100 -12.11 -10.79 10.62
C LYS A 100 -13.56 -11.12 10.88
N ILE A 101 -14.41 -10.12 10.81
CA ILE A 101 -15.84 -10.30 11.08
C ILE A 101 -16.51 -10.97 9.89
N ASN A 102 -16.09 -10.61 8.70
CA ASN A 102 -16.72 -11.03 7.46
C ASN A 102 -15.77 -11.87 6.62
N ASN A 103 -15.30 -12.97 7.17
CA ASN A 103 -14.36 -13.82 6.48
C ASN A 103 -14.75 -14.19 5.06
N LYS A 104 -16.05 -14.43 4.88
CA LYS A 104 -16.53 -14.89 3.59
C LYS A 104 -16.51 -13.80 2.52
N ILE A 105 -16.48 -12.56 2.97
CA ILE A 105 -16.52 -11.44 2.06
C ILE A 105 -15.33 -10.51 2.27
N LYS A 106 -14.26 -11.04 2.82
CA LYS A 106 -13.11 -10.20 3.16
C LYS A 106 -12.57 -9.42 1.98
N SER A 107 -12.65 -10.00 0.80
CA SER A 107 -12.19 -9.30 -0.40
C SER A 107 -13.08 -8.12 -0.75
N ASN A 108 -14.30 -8.09 -0.27
CA ASN A 108 -15.22 -6.99 -0.52
C ASN A 108 -15.00 -5.82 0.43
N CYS A 109 -14.42 -6.11 1.56
CA CYS A 109 -14.24 -5.12 2.60
C CYS A 109 -13.38 -3.94 2.12
N CYS A 110 -12.27 -4.24 1.48
CA CYS A 110 -11.32 -3.22 1.03
C CYS A 110 -11.47 -2.90 -0.45
N PHE A 111 -11.98 -3.85 -1.19
CA PHE A 111 -12.07 -3.76 -2.65
C PHE A 111 -13.48 -4.13 -3.06
N PRO A 112 -14.32 -3.16 -3.32
CA PRO A 112 -15.75 -3.39 -3.55
C PRO A 112 -16.05 -4.33 -4.71
N THR A 113 -15.08 -4.67 -5.47
CA THR A 113 -15.28 -5.56 -6.60
C THR A 113 -15.91 -6.89 -6.22
N LYS A 114 -15.81 -7.24 -4.99
CA LYS A 114 -16.31 -8.54 -4.58
C LYS A 114 -17.63 -8.48 -3.94
N SER A 115 -18.10 -7.64 -3.65
CA SER A 115 -19.12 -7.63 -2.83
C SER A 115 -20.19 -8.33 -2.70
N LYS A 116 -19.93 -8.85 -2.78
CA LYS A 116 -20.71 -9.33 -2.59
C LYS A 116 -21.26 -10.21 -2.38
N LYS A 117 -21.14 -10.58 -2.39
CA LYS A 117 -21.57 -11.34 -2.17
C LYS A 117 -21.79 -11.85 -1.68
N VAL A 118 -21.53 -11.61 -1.62
CA VAL A 118 -21.58 -11.86 -1.07
C VAL A 118 -21.71 -12.03 -0.64
#